data_d3090f164e2c49d2b38d1420e1f08efc
#
_entry.id   d3090f164e2c49d2b38d1420e1f08efc
#
_cell.length_a   1.000
_cell.length_b   1.000
_cell.length_c   1.000
_cell.angle_alpha   90.00
_cell.angle_beta   90.00
_cell.angle_gamma   90.00
#
_symmetry.space_group_name_H-M   'P 1'
#
loop_
_entity.id
_entity.type
_entity.pdbx_description
1 polymer ?
#
loop_
_entity_poly.entity_id
_entity_poly.type
_entity_poly.pdbx_seq_one_letter_code
_entity_poly.pdbx_strand_id
1 'polypeptide(L)'
;DCLLSRGLGDVYKRQVRTCMQIRPSEHVLVVTDPECSEVGQSLYEAAAEVTDRVLLMMMPPSHKKGAEPPDPVAELMRQQDVVLIATKSSLTHSRARRNASRENARIASMPGITSEILAKGGMTADYGAMKKEISGLNALLRKRTSVKVKSPSGTDLTFSTGARWILEDNGICNRPGQITNLPTGKVFVLPREGSANGMIVIDGSLDGEIVDEPVVLLVENGNVINISGGGHAESMISKMDLIRGTVKASQIERVGTLAEFGFGMNARSHLSGSQLEDQVVRGSSYVAIGDNSSLGGTSRVGYQIRGVMLKPTIELEDVDLVVEGKVTARKR
;
A
#
# COMPACT_ATOMS: atom_id res chain seq x y z
N ASP A 1 -5.03 6.78 -30.86
CA ASP A 1 -3.66 6.86 -30.28
C ASP A 1 -3.32 8.25 -29.70
N CYS A 2 -3.65 9.35 -30.36
CA CYS A 2 -3.30 10.71 -29.89
C CYS A 2 -4.07 11.17 -28.63
N LEU A 3 -5.29 10.69 -28.37
CA LEU A 3 -6.10 11.06 -27.19
C LEU A 3 -5.66 10.30 -25.94
N LEU A 4 -5.22 9.04 -26.09
CA LEU A 4 -4.64 8.25 -25.00
C LEU A 4 -3.29 8.84 -24.56
N SER A 5 -2.44 9.27 -25.50
CA SER A 5 -1.14 9.87 -25.20
C SER A 5 -1.25 11.20 -24.44
N ARG A 6 -2.25 12.05 -24.76
CA ARG A 6 -2.50 13.31 -24.02
C ARG A 6 -2.99 13.06 -22.60
N GLY A 7 -3.92 12.10 -22.40
CA GLY A 7 -4.43 11.76 -21.07
C GLY A 7 -3.35 11.14 -20.17
N LEU A 8 -2.49 10.29 -20.71
CA LEU A 8 -1.36 9.70 -20.00
C LEU A 8 -0.32 10.77 -19.59
N GLY A 9 0.01 11.70 -20.49
CA GLY A 9 0.92 12.81 -20.17
C GLY A 9 0.48 13.63 -18.95
N ASP A 10 -0.81 13.90 -18.81
CA ASP A 10 -1.35 14.64 -17.66
C ASP A 10 -1.24 13.87 -16.35
N VAL A 11 -1.31 12.55 -16.38
CA VAL A 11 -1.13 11.70 -15.19
C VAL A 11 0.32 11.73 -14.72
N TYR A 12 1.31 11.54 -15.59
CA TYR A 12 2.74 11.61 -15.22
C TYR A 12 3.12 12.98 -14.66
N LYS A 13 2.63 14.05 -15.27
CA LYS A 13 2.82 15.42 -14.76
C LYS A 13 2.24 15.60 -13.36
N ARG A 14 1.15 14.92 -13.05
CA ARG A 14 0.53 14.95 -11.73
C ARG A 14 1.42 14.31 -10.68
N GLN A 15 2.02 13.11 -10.93
CA GLN A 15 2.97 12.52 -9.99
C GLN A 15 4.15 13.43 -9.74
N VAL A 16 4.74 13.99 -10.79
CA VAL A 16 5.89 14.86 -10.70
C VAL A 16 5.56 16.16 -9.96
N ARG A 17 4.46 16.84 -10.36
CA ARG A 17 4.12 18.18 -9.84
C ARG A 17 3.33 18.15 -8.54
N THR A 18 2.36 17.24 -8.40
CA THR A 18 1.47 17.22 -7.24
C THR A 18 1.99 16.31 -6.15
N CYS A 19 2.35 15.05 -6.50
CA CYS A 19 2.75 14.07 -5.49
C CYS A 19 4.18 14.30 -5.02
N MET A 20 5.12 14.44 -5.95
CA MET A 20 6.54 14.59 -5.61
C MET A 20 6.99 16.03 -5.44
N GLN A 21 6.28 17.02 -6.04
CA GLN A 21 6.62 18.43 -6.01
C GLN A 21 8.09 18.68 -6.39
N ILE A 22 8.52 18.09 -7.51
CA ILE A 22 9.88 18.21 -8.02
C ILE A 22 10.19 19.67 -8.34
N ARG A 23 11.40 20.11 -8.02
CA ARG A 23 11.89 21.48 -8.21
C ARG A 23 12.95 21.51 -9.32
N PRO A 24 13.12 22.67 -10.02
CA PRO A 24 14.12 22.79 -11.09
C PRO A 24 15.58 22.53 -10.68
N SER A 25 15.89 22.70 -9.39
CA SER A 25 17.25 22.47 -8.86
C SER A 25 17.52 21.05 -8.44
N GLU A 26 16.53 20.15 -8.41
CA GLU A 26 16.65 18.81 -7.84
C GLU A 26 17.14 17.79 -8.86
N HIS A 27 17.96 16.84 -8.36
CA HIS A 27 18.39 15.66 -9.09
C HIS A 27 17.34 14.57 -8.97
N VAL A 28 16.92 14.04 -10.11
CA VAL A 28 15.85 13.04 -10.20
C VAL A 28 16.38 11.77 -10.85
N LEU A 29 16.10 10.62 -10.24
CA LEU A 29 16.36 9.32 -10.84
C LEU A 29 15.05 8.58 -11.05
N VAL A 30 14.81 8.15 -12.27
CA VAL A 30 13.78 7.17 -12.60
C VAL A 30 14.44 5.79 -12.70
N VAL A 31 14.00 4.85 -11.88
CA VAL A 31 14.43 3.44 -11.90
C VAL A 31 13.31 2.61 -12.50
N THR A 32 13.62 1.86 -13.55
CA THR A 32 12.66 1.00 -14.23
C THR A 32 13.27 -0.37 -14.56
N ASP A 33 12.45 -1.30 -15.04
CA ASP A 33 12.85 -2.56 -15.63
C ASP A 33 12.17 -2.75 -17.01
N PRO A 34 12.52 -3.78 -17.80
CA PRO A 34 11.95 -3.97 -19.13
C PRO A 34 10.41 -4.07 -19.14
N GLU A 35 9.77 -4.61 -18.08
CA GLU A 35 8.32 -4.77 -18.04
C GLU A 35 7.58 -3.44 -17.76
N CYS A 36 8.22 -2.50 -17.10
CA CYS A 36 7.68 -1.17 -16.78
C CYS A 36 8.35 -0.03 -17.58
N SER A 37 9.10 -0.36 -18.66
CA SER A 37 9.92 0.60 -19.38
C SER A 37 9.16 1.78 -19.98
N GLU A 38 7.95 1.55 -20.53
CA GLU A 38 7.10 2.63 -21.07
C GLU A 38 6.68 3.63 -19.98
N VAL A 39 6.34 3.12 -18.81
CA VAL A 39 6.01 3.95 -17.66
C VAL A 39 7.25 4.72 -17.18
N GLY A 40 8.40 4.04 -17.10
CA GLY A 40 9.67 4.65 -16.75
C GLY A 40 10.06 5.80 -17.68
N GLN A 41 9.94 5.59 -18.99
CA GLN A 41 10.22 6.61 -20.02
C GLN A 41 9.28 7.82 -19.85
N SER A 42 8.00 7.60 -19.64
CA SER A 42 7.02 8.69 -19.49
C SER A 42 7.22 9.48 -18.20
N LEU A 43 7.64 8.82 -17.11
CA LEU A 43 8.01 9.52 -15.86
C LEU A 43 9.28 10.37 -16.05
N TYR A 44 10.26 9.87 -16.80
CA TYR A 44 11.46 10.63 -17.17
C TYR A 44 11.09 11.88 -17.95
N GLU A 45 10.28 11.75 -19.00
CA GLU A 45 9.84 12.88 -19.81
C GLU A 45 9.08 13.95 -18.99
N ALA A 46 8.19 13.49 -18.11
CA ALA A 46 7.47 14.40 -17.23
C ALA A 46 8.38 15.13 -16.22
N ALA A 47 9.43 14.44 -15.71
CA ALA A 47 10.41 15.05 -14.83
C ALA A 47 11.32 16.03 -15.60
N ALA A 48 11.70 15.70 -16.83
CA ALA A 48 12.51 16.54 -17.72
C ALA A 48 11.81 17.88 -18.11
N GLU A 49 10.48 17.94 -18.03
CA GLU A 49 9.76 19.23 -18.16
C GLU A 49 9.99 20.18 -16.95
N VAL A 50 10.51 19.68 -15.83
CA VAL A 50 10.71 20.45 -14.60
C VAL A 50 12.17 20.73 -14.32
N THR A 51 13.06 19.76 -14.57
CA THR A 51 14.50 19.83 -14.30
C THR A 51 15.31 19.20 -15.43
N ASP A 52 16.47 19.75 -15.73
CA ASP A 52 17.47 19.16 -16.65
C ASP A 52 18.36 18.10 -15.98
N ARG A 53 18.19 17.87 -14.67
CA ARG A 53 18.99 16.97 -13.84
C ARG A 53 18.28 15.63 -13.61
N VAL A 54 17.70 15.05 -14.66
CA VAL A 54 16.98 13.79 -14.59
C VAL A 54 17.76 12.67 -15.28
N LEU A 55 17.78 11.50 -14.63
CA LEU A 55 18.37 10.26 -15.15
C LEU A 55 17.30 9.18 -15.24
N LEU A 56 17.37 8.36 -16.29
CA LEU A 56 16.60 7.13 -16.42
C LEU A 56 17.54 5.93 -16.36
N MET A 57 17.31 5.04 -15.40
CA MET A 57 18.08 3.82 -15.23
C MET A 57 17.17 2.60 -15.39
N MET A 58 17.47 1.79 -16.42
CA MET A 58 16.83 0.50 -16.60
C MET A 58 17.70 -0.58 -15.97
N MET A 59 17.14 -1.35 -15.04
CA MET A 59 17.82 -2.46 -14.37
C MET A 59 17.27 -3.82 -14.87
N PRO A 60 18.01 -4.92 -14.72
CA PRO A 60 17.48 -6.25 -14.98
C PRO A 60 16.25 -6.55 -14.14
N PRO A 61 15.26 -7.31 -14.65
CA PRO A 61 14.09 -7.70 -13.90
C PRO A 61 14.47 -8.58 -12.69
N SER A 62 13.82 -8.35 -11.56
CA SER A 62 14.02 -9.20 -10.40
C SER A 62 12.95 -10.29 -10.36
N HIS A 63 13.38 -11.55 -10.25
CA HIS A 63 12.50 -12.70 -10.12
C HIS A 63 12.19 -13.07 -8.64
N LYS A 64 12.78 -12.34 -7.69
CA LYS A 64 12.59 -12.61 -6.25
C LYS A 64 11.87 -11.43 -5.59
N LYS A 65 10.76 -11.72 -4.92
CA LYS A 65 10.08 -10.74 -4.05
C LYS A 65 11.07 -10.22 -2.99
N GLY A 66 11.19 -8.90 -2.85
CA GLY A 66 12.09 -8.29 -1.87
C GLY A 66 13.58 -8.29 -2.22
N ALA A 67 13.94 -8.59 -3.48
CA ALA A 67 15.33 -8.49 -3.93
C ALA A 67 15.85 -7.04 -3.84
N GLU A 68 17.15 -6.92 -3.63
CA GLU A 68 17.85 -5.63 -3.73
C GLU A 68 18.12 -5.31 -5.21
N PRO A 69 18.11 -4.02 -5.59
CA PRO A 69 18.59 -3.62 -6.91
C PRO A 69 20.11 -3.84 -7.01
N PRO A 70 20.68 -3.88 -8.22
CA PRO A 70 22.12 -3.90 -8.41
C PRO A 70 22.83 -2.75 -7.64
N ASP A 71 24.04 -3.00 -7.13
CA ASP A 71 24.78 -2.03 -6.34
C ASP A 71 24.94 -0.65 -7.01
N PRO A 72 25.21 -0.53 -8.33
CA PRO A 72 25.26 0.78 -8.99
C PRO A 72 23.94 1.54 -8.93
N VAL A 73 22.80 0.85 -9.02
CA VAL A 73 21.46 1.46 -8.91
C VAL A 73 21.25 1.94 -7.47
N ALA A 74 21.59 1.09 -6.49
CA ALA A 74 21.47 1.43 -5.07
C ALA A 74 22.30 2.68 -4.71
N GLU A 75 23.51 2.81 -5.26
CA GLU A 75 24.38 3.97 -5.04
C GLU A 75 23.82 5.23 -5.69
N LEU A 76 23.34 5.15 -6.95
CA LEU A 76 22.70 6.28 -7.62
C LEU A 76 21.47 6.77 -6.86
N MET A 77 20.63 5.86 -6.31
CA MET A 77 19.45 6.23 -5.51
C MET A 77 19.82 7.09 -4.29
N ARG A 78 20.97 6.86 -3.68
CA ARG A 78 21.42 7.61 -2.49
C ARG A 78 21.86 9.04 -2.81
N GLN A 79 22.23 9.31 -4.06
CA GLN A 79 22.79 10.59 -4.50
C GLN A 79 21.72 11.53 -5.08
N GLN A 80 20.44 11.15 -5.04
CA GLN A 80 19.37 11.91 -5.64
C GLN A 80 18.48 12.61 -4.61
N ASP A 81 17.87 13.71 -5.01
CA ASP A 81 16.82 14.38 -4.23
C ASP A 81 15.48 13.65 -4.36
N VAL A 82 15.21 13.08 -5.55
CA VAL A 82 13.98 12.37 -5.86
C VAL A 82 14.27 11.08 -6.60
N VAL A 83 13.59 9.99 -6.20
CA VAL A 83 13.67 8.70 -6.90
C VAL A 83 12.25 8.22 -7.23
N LEU A 84 11.98 7.99 -8.51
CA LEU A 84 10.74 7.40 -9.03
C LEU A 84 11.04 5.96 -9.43
N ILE A 85 10.38 4.99 -8.78
CA ILE A 85 10.63 3.57 -9.01
C ILE A 85 9.41 2.95 -9.68
N ALA A 86 9.53 2.61 -10.96
CA ALA A 86 8.53 1.91 -11.77
C ALA A 86 9.11 0.57 -12.20
N THR A 87 8.96 -0.45 -11.37
CA THR A 87 9.50 -1.80 -11.59
C THR A 87 8.45 -2.88 -11.32
N LYS A 88 8.53 -4.01 -12.01
CA LYS A 88 7.62 -5.14 -11.78
C LYS A 88 7.69 -5.61 -10.32
N SER A 89 8.89 -5.86 -9.84
CA SER A 89 9.12 -6.27 -8.46
C SER A 89 9.31 -5.06 -7.55
N SER A 90 8.68 -5.11 -6.36
CA SER A 90 8.72 -4.02 -5.40
C SER A 90 10.11 -3.81 -4.80
N LEU A 91 10.62 -2.59 -4.87
CA LEU A 91 11.79 -2.11 -4.12
C LEU A 91 11.40 -1.32 -2.85
N THR A 92 10.11 -1.21 -2.53
CA THR A 92 9.58 -0.40 -1.41
C THR A 92 10.25 -0.74 -0.07
N HIS A 93 10.57 -2.00 0.16
CA HIS A 93 11.18 -2.48 1.40
C HIS A 93 12.66 -2.88 1.25
N SER A 94 13.32 -2.55 0.14
CA SER A 94 14.74 -2.82 -0.07
C SER A 94 15.64 -1.98 0.86
N ARG A 95 16.84 -2.47 1.15
CA ARG A 95 17.87 -1.70 1.88
C ARG A 95 18.29 -0.47 1.10
N ALA A 96 18.43 -0.62 -0.22
CA ALA A 96 18.77 0.49 -1.13
C ALA A 96 17.79 1.65 -0.96
N ARG A 97 16.48 1.39 -1.01
CA ARG A 97 15.45 2.42 -0.80
C ARG A 97 15.55 3.05 0.59
N ARG A 98 15.70 2.23 1.66
CA ARG A 98 15.83 2.77 3.03
C ARG A 98 17.07 3.63 3.20
N ASN A 99 18.18 3.25 2.58
CA ASN A 99 19.41 4.04 2.64
C ASN A 99 19.24 5.36 1.89
N ALA A 100 18.66 5.36 0.68
CA ALA A 100 18.37 6.59 -0.05
C ALA A 100 17.45 7.53 0.76
N SER A 101 16.42 7.01 1.42
CA SER A 101 15.55 7.81 2.30
C SER A 101 16.33 8.42 3.50
N ARG A 102 17.30 7.70 4.06
CA ARG A 102 18.16 8.24 5.15
C ARG A 102 19.05 9.39 4.68
N GLU A 103 19.44 9.37 3.41
CA GLU A 103 20.18 10.46 2.74
C GLU A 103 19.23 11.55 2.20
N ASN A 104 18.00 11.57 2.69
CA ASN A 104 16.95 12.56 2.37
C ASN A 104 16.27 12.44 1.00
N ALA A 105 16.55 11.43 0.19
CA ALA A 105 15.82 11.22 -1.06
C ALA A 105 14.32 11.02 -0.81
N ARG A 106 13.46 11.74 -1.53
CA ARG A 106 12.03 11.49 -1.59
C ARG A 106 11.76 10.40 -2.62
N ILE A 107 10.96 9.40 -2.25
CA ILE A 107 10.80 8.21 -3.09
C ILE A 107 9.34 7.92 -3.39
N ALA A 108 9.00 7.77 -4.67
CA ALA A 108 7.74 7.18 -5.11
C ALA A 108 8.00 5.77 -5.64
N SER A 109 7.32 4.77 -5.08
CA SER A 109 7.43 3.38 -5.52
C SER A 109 6.11 2.92 -6.14
N MET A 110 6.19 2.39 -7.37
CA MET A 110 5.06 1.97 -8.20
C MET A 110 5.24 0.52 -8.66
N PRO A 111 5.27 -0.46 -7.72
CA PRO A 111 5.53 -1.85 -8.07
C PRO A 111 4.39 -2.45 -8.90
N GLY A 112 4.75 -3.06 -10.03
CA GLY A 112 3.80 -3.68 -10.95
C GLY A 112 2.87 -2.69 -11.64
N ILE A 113 3.27 -1.42 -11.75
CA ILE A 113 2.49 -0.39 -12.44
C ILE A 113 2.33 -0.73 -13.92
N THR A 114 1.12 -0.57 -14.42
CA THR A 114 0.78 -0.78 -15.84
C THR A 114 0.25 0.51 -16.47
N SER A 115 0.32 0.60 -17.79
CA SER A 115 -0.27 1.72 -18.55
C SER A 115 -1.79 1.84 -18.31
N GLU A 116 -2.48 0.73 -18.01
CA GLU A 116 -3.91 0.75 -17.68
C GLU A 116 -4.20 1.38 -16.32
N ILE A 117 -3.46 0.99 -15.27
CA ILE A 117 -3.57 1.61 -13.93
C ILE A 117 -3.30 3.12 -14.00
N LEU A 118 -2.35 3.53 -14.84
CA LEU A 118 -2.08 4.93 -15.10
C LEU A 118 -3.24 5.64 -15.80
N ALA A 119 -3.76 5.06 -16.88
CA ALA A 119 -4.74 5.73 -17.73
C ALA A 119 -6.13 5.86 -17.09
N LYS A 120 -6.53 4.85 -16.29
CA LYS A 120 -7.91 4.71 -15.81
C LYS A 120 -8.03 4.47 -14.30
N GLY A 121 -6.93 4.06 -13.64
CA GLY A 121 -6.92 3.67 -12.24
C GLY A 121 -6.64 4.81 -11.27
N GLY A 122 -6.23 4.43 -10.07
CA GLY A 122 -5.99 5.30 -8.93
C GLY A 122 -4.96 6.41 -9.15
N MET A 123 -4.10 6.26 -10.16
CA MET A 123 -3.13 7.30 -10.55
C MET A 123 -3.81 8.58 -11.06
N THR A 124 -5.05 8.49 -11.54
CA THR A 124 -5.82 9.63 -12.06
C THR A 124 -6.53 10.44 -10.97
N ALA A 125 -6.42 10.05 -9.71
CA ALA A 125 -7.07 10.72 -8.59
C ALA A 125 -6.55 12.15 -8.36
N ASP A 126 -7.40 13.00 -7.78
CA ASP A 126 -6.97 14.30 -7.24
C ASP A 126 -6.31 14.09 -5.86
N TYR A 127 -4.99 13.94 -5.86
CA TYR A 127 -4.20 13.73 -4.65
C TYR A 127 -4.23 14.93 -3.69
N GLY A 128 -4.44 16.14 -4.21
CA GLY A 128 -4.57 17.33 -3.39
C GLY A 128 -5.87 17.34 -2.58
N ALA A 129 -6.99 17.01 -3.23
CA ALA A 129 -8.29 16.88 -2.58
C ALA A 129 -8.28 15.69 -1.60
N MET A 130 -7.76 14.54 -2.02
CA MET A 130 -7.66 13.34 -1.20
C MET A 130 -6.82 13.56 0.08
N LYS A 131 -5.69 14.26 -0.04
CA LYS A 131 -4.89 14.64 1.13
C LYS A 131 -5.70 15.46 2.13
N LYS A 132 -6.46 16.47 1.66
CA LYS A 132 -7.29 17.31 2.53
C LYS A 132 -8.35 16.49 3.24
N GLU A 133 -9.00 15.57 2.53
CA GLU A 133 -10.01 14.67 3.09
C GLU A 133 -9.39 13.74 4.15
N ILE A 134 -8.30 13.04 3.85
CA ILE A 134 -7.60 12.15 4.78
C ILE A 134 -7.13 12.93 6.02
N SER A 135 -6.52 14.09 5.83
CA SER A 135 -6.06 14.92 6.96
C SER A 135 -7.23 15.43 7.82
N GLY A 136 -8.40 15.65 7.22
CA GLY A 136 -9.62 16.00 7.95
C GLY A 136 -10.10 14.90 8.90
N LEU A 137 -9.84 13.64 8.59
CA LEU A 137 -10.19 12.50 9.45
C LEU A 137 -9.36 12.48 10.75
N ASN A 138 -8.16 13.00 10.76
CA ASN A 138 -7.25 12.93 11.90
C ASN A 138 -7.86 13.45 13.21
N ALA A 139 -8.64 14.52 13.14
CA ALA A 139 -9.29 15.09 14.32
C ALA A 139 -10.34 14.13 14.93
N LEU A 140 -11.00 13.34 14.08
CA LEU A 140 -11.99 12.33 14.49
C LEU A 140 -11.32 11.07 15.03
N LEU A 141 -10.16 10.70 14.46
CA LEU A 141 -9.46 9.45 14.76
C LEU A 141 -8.60 9.55 16.03
N ARG A 142 -8.13 10.76 16.36
CA ARG A 142 -7.34 11.00 17.57
C ARG A 142 -8.12 10.61 18.85
N LYS A 143 -7.41 9.95 19.77
CA LYS A 143 -7.91 9.53 21.08
C LYS A 143 -8.93 8.40 21.08
N ARG A 144 -9.28 7.85 19.92
CA ARG A 144 -10.16 6.69 19.80
C ARG A 144 -9.33 5.45 19.59
N THR A 145 -9.65 4.39 20.30
CA THR A 145 -8.82 3.19 20.32
C THR A 145 -9.58 1.91 19.96
N SER A 146 -10.90 1.88 20.10
CA SER A 146 -11.70 0.69 19.80
C SER A 146 -12.28 0.77 18.40
N VAL A 147 -11.97 -0.23 17.60
CA VAL A 147 -12.44 -0.37 16.20
C VAL A 147 -13.33 -1.61 16.10
N LYS A 148 -14.47 -1.46 15.43
CA LYS A 148 -15.34 -2.55 15.02
C LYS A 148 -15.53 -2.50 13.52
N VAL A 149 -15.41 -3.66 12.88
CA VAL A 149 -15.55 -3.81 11.43
C VAL A 149 -16.58 -4.88 11.14
N LYS A 150 -17.55 -4.55 10.30
CA LYS A 150 -18.52 -5.49 9.78
C LYS A 150 -18.61 -5.42 8.26
N SER A 151 -19.02 -6.48 7.60
CA SER A 151 -19.39 -6.46 6.17
C SER A 151 -20.61 -7.34 5.90
N PRO A 152 -21.33 -7.11 4.78
CA PRO A 152 -22.43 -7.99 4.37
C PRO A 152 -22.01 -9.44 4.16
N SER A 153 -20.75 -9.67 3.77
CA SER A 153 -20.16 -11.00 3.54
C SER A 153 -19.90 -11.78 4.83
N GLY A 154 -20.06 -11.16 6.01
CA GLY A 154 -19.95 -11.83 7.30
C GLY A 154 -18.73 -11.44 8.15
N THR A 155 -17.94 -10.46 7.75
CA THR A 155 -16.90 -9.93 8.66
C THR A 155 -17.57 -9.39 9.93
N ASP A 156 -17.05 -9.79 11.09
CA ASP A 156 -17.34 -9.18 12.41
C ASP A 156 -16.05 -9.26 13.23
N LEU A 157 -15.26 -8.19 13.16
CA LEU A 157 -13.94 -8.07 13.75
C LEU A 157 -13.93 -6.89 14.72
N THR A 158 -13.32 -7.10 15.88
CA THR A 158 -13.04 -6.03 16.84
C THR A 158 -11.58 -6.02 17.22
N PHE A 159 -11.00 -4.84 17.39
CA PHE A 159 -9.63 -4.69 17.88
C PHE A 159 -9.40 -3.31 18.50
N SER A 160 -8.30 -3.17 19.24
CA SER A 160 -7.83 -1.89 19.75
C SER A 160 -6.62 -1.41 18.97
N THR A 161 -6.55 -0.11 18.70
CA THR A 161 -5.35 0.55 18.15
C THR A 161 -4.30 0.83 19.24
N GLY A 162 -4.68 0.73 20.52
CA GLY A 162 -3.84 1.16 21.63
C GLY A 162 -3.53 2.66 21.56
N ALA A 163 -2.30 3.02 21.92
CA ALA A 163 -1.80 4.40 21.78
C ALA A 163 -1.15 4.66 20.40
N ARG A 164 -1.26 3.74 19.48
CA ARG A 164 -0.63 3.84 18.14
C ARG A 164 -1.41 4.80 17.27
N TRP A 165 -0.66 5.57 16.49
CA TRP A 165 -1.20 6.54 15.56
C TRP A 165 -1.82 5.86 14.35
N ILE A 166 -2.89 6.45 13.85
CA ILE A 166 -3.41 6.13 12.53
C ILE A 166 -2.47 6.75 11.48
N LEU A 167 -2.05 5.92 10.55
CA LEU A 167 -1.13 6.29 9.49
C LEU A 167 -1.90 6.70 8.23
N GLU A 168 -1.38 7.73 7.55
CA GLU A 168 -1.94 8.24 6.31
C GLU A 168 -1.00 7.94 5.16
N ASP A 169 -1.53 7.38 4.10
CA ASP A 169 -0.83 7.32 2.81
C ASP A 169 -1.67 8.08 1.77
N ASN A 170 -1.41 9.36 1.67
CA ASN A 170 -2.17 10.30 0.84
C ASN A 170 -1.48 10.64 -0.49
N GLY A 171 -0.36 10.02 -0.80
CA GLY A 171 0.40 10.16 -2.04
C GLY A 171 1.25 11.43 -2.16
N ILE A 172 1.20 12.36 -1.20
CA ILE A 172 2.04 13.55 -1.22
C ILE A 172 3.37 13.26 -0.53
N CYS A 173 4.45 13.32 -1.29
CA CYS A 173 5.82 13.00 -0.90
C CYS A 173 6.73 14.20 -1.13
N ASN A 174 6.63 15.20 -0.25
CA ASN A 174 7.30 16.49 -0.41
C ASN A 174 8.29 16.86 0.72
N ARG A 175 8.53 15.92 1.64
CA ARG A 175 9.51 16.11 2.72
C ARG A 175 10.73 15.23 2.51
N PRO A 176 11.94 15.69 2.84
CA PRO A 176 13.16 14.89 2.76
C PRO A 176 13.02 13.52 3.44
N GLY A 177 13.52 12.48 2.79
CA GLY A 177 13.48 11.10 3.28
C GLY A 177 12.12 10.40 3.24
N GLN A 178 11.06 11.09 2.81
CA GLN A 178 9.71 10.54 2.71
C GLN A 178 9.60 9.51 1.59
N ILE A 179 8.73 8.52 1.81
CA ILE A 179 8.34 7.54 0.78
C ILE A 179 6.81 7.51 0.64
N THR A 180 6.35 7.28 -0.56
CA THR A 180 4.96 6.93 -0.87
C THR A 180 4.92 5.79 -1.88
N ASN A 181 3.84 5.00 -1.88
CA ASN A 181 3.48 4.18 -3.03
C ASN A 181 2.52 4.99 -3.93
N LEU A 182 2.49 4.70 -5.22
CA LEU A 182 1.55 5.27 -6.17
C LEU A 182 1.06 4.19 -7.14
N PRO A 183 -0.26 4.02 -7.36
CA PRO A 183 -1.35 4.78 -6.71
C PRO A 183 -1.44 4.52 -5.22
N THR A 184 -2.04 5.46 -4.52
CA THR A 184 -2.35 5.33 -3.11
C THR A 184 -3.60 6.15 -2.76
N GLY A 185 -3.93 6.21 -1.49
CA GLY A 185 -5.07 6.87 -0.89
C GLY A 185 -5.72 5.96 0.13
N LYS A 186 -5.13 5.89 1.34
CA LYS A 186 -5.65 5.05 2.41
C LYS A 186 -5.32 5.62 3.79
N VAL A 187 -6.12 5.17 4.73
CA VAL A 187 -5.87 5.35 6.17
C VAL A 187 -5.72 3.96 6.77
N PHE A 188 -4.71 3.76 7.59
CA PHE A 188 -4.45 2.45 8.17
C PHE A 188 -3.86 2.55 9.58
N VAL A 189 -3.94 1.45 10.29
CA VAL A 189 -3.52 1.33 11.68
C VAL A 189 -2.91 -0.05 11.91
N LEU A 190 -1.99 -0.11 12.87
CA LEU A 190 -1.54 -1.38 13.42
C LEU A 190 -2.47 -1.73 14.59
N PRO A 191 -3.25 -2.82 14.51
CA PRO A 191 -3.96 -3.33 15.66
C PRO A 191 -2.98 -3.59 16.82
N ARG A 192 -3.39 -3.24 18.05
CA ARG A 192 -2.63 -3.61 19.22
C ARG A 192 -2.52 -5.14 19.27
N GLU A 193 -1.31 -5.63 19.37
CA GLU A 193 -1.05 -7.07 19.42
C GLU A 193 -1.84 -7.73 20.56
N GLY A 194 -2.47 -8.86 20.28
CA GLY A 194 -3.34 -9.55 21.23
C GLY A 194 -4.76 -8.99 21.34
N SER A 195 -5.13 -7.90 20.66
CA SER A 195 -6.44 -7.28 20.86
C SER A 195 -7.49 -7.66 19.83
N ALA A 196 -7.10 -8.18 18.68
CA ALA A 196 -8.04 -8.48 17.61
C ALA A 196 -8.74 -9.83 17.84
N ASN A 197 -10.07 -9.83 17.72
CA ASN A 197 -10.90 -11.03 17.83
C ASN A 197 -12.08 -10.94 16.88
N GLY A 198 -12.48 -12.09 16.32
CA GLY A 198 -13.63 -12.20 15.45
C GLY A 198 -13.33 -12.85 14.12
N MET A 199 -14.15 -12.57 13.13
CA MET A 199 -14.09 -13.16 11.80
C MET A 199 -13.83 -12.11 10.74
N ILE A 200 -12.96 -12.42 9.80
CA ILE A 200 -12.67 -11.62 8.62
C ILE A 200 -13.11 -12.43 7.40
N VAL A 201 -13.88 -11.82 6.52
CA VAL A 201 -14.27 -12.42 5.23
C VAL A 201 -13.67 -11.56 4.11
N ILE A 202 -12.71 -12.12 3.40
CA ILE A 202 -12.05 -11.51 2.24
C ILE A 202 -12.86 -11.90 1.01
N ASP A 203 -13.55 -10.95 0.44
CA ASP A 203 -14.46 -11.12 -0.69
C ASP A 203 -14.12 -10.23 -1.90
N GLY A 204 -12.99 -9.51 -1.83
CA GLY A 204 -12.48 -8.68 -2.91
C GLY A 204 -11.27 -9.30 -3.60
N SER A 205 -10.10 -9.13 -3.03
CA SER A 205 -8.85 -9.72 -3.55
C SER A 205 -7.96 -10.23 -2.41
N LEU A 206 -7.11 -11.20 -2.73
CA LEU A 206 -6.12 -11.76 -1.82
C LEU A 206 -4.75 -11.77 -2.50
N ASP A 207 -3.79 -11.07 -1.91
CA ASP A 207 -2.38 -10.94 -2.34
C ASP A 207 -2.20 -10.52 -3.82
N GLY A 208 -3.17 -9.75 -4.36
CA GLY A 208 -3.17 -9.25 -5.72
C GLY A 208 -3.90 -10.15 -6.73
N GLU A 209 -4.76 -11.04 -6.25
CA GLU A 209 -5.65 -11.86 -7.08
C GLU A 209 -7.09 -11.64 -6.65
N ILE A 210 -8.02 -11.50 -7.60
CA ILE A 210 -9.45 -11.43 -7.31
C ILE A 210 -9.89 -12.79 -6.78
N VAL A 211 -10.61 -12.81 -5.66
CA VAL A 211 -11.08 -14.08 -5.09
C VAL A 211 -12.35 -14.55 -5.77
N ASP A 212 -12.39 -15.83 -6.15
CA ASP A 212 -13.57 -16.47 -6.74
C ASP A 212 -14.59 -16.83 -5.65
N GLU A 213 -14.08 -17.32 -4.52
CA GLU A 213 -14.84 -17.65 -3.32
C GLU A 213 -14.29 -16.89 -2.12
N PRO A 214 -15.14 -16.38 -1.22
CA PRO A 214 -14.68 -15.66 -0.04
C PRO A 214 -13.73 -16.50 0.83
N VAL A 215 -12.65 -15.90 1.27
CA VAL A 215 -11.72 -16.51 2.23
C VAL A 215 -12.07 -16.01 3.63
N VAL A 216 -12.33 -16.96 4.52
CA VAL A 216 -12.73 -16.69 5.91
C VAL A 216 -11.57 -16.94 6.85
N LEU A 217 -11.22 -15.93 7.63
CA LEU A 217 -10.19 -16.00 8.66
C LEU A 217 -10.83 -15.88 10.04
N LEU A 218 -10.60 -16.85 10.91
CA LEU A 218 -10.93 -16.72 12.33
C LEU A 218 -9.72 -16.12 13.07
N VAL A 219 -9.94 -15.04 13.79
CA VAL A 219 -8.89 -14.31 14.52
C VAL A 219 -9.16 -14.38 16.01
N GLU A 220 -8.18 -14.83 16.76
CA GLU A 220 -8.17 -14.82 18.22
C GLU A 220 -6.86 -14.22 18.74
N ASN A 221 -6.99 -13.35 19.72
CA ASN A 221 -5.84 -12.70 20.36
C ASN A 221 -4.83 -12.12 19.35
N GLY A 222 -5.35 -11.50 18.28
CA GLY A 222 -4.55 -10.84 17.26
C GLY A 222 -3.90 -11.76 16.23
N ASN A 223 -4.20 -13.05 16.25
CA ASN A 223 -3.64 -14.04 15.31
C ASN A 223 -4.74 -14.79 14.56
N VAL A 224 -4.51 -15.07 13.30
CA VAL A 224 -5.32 -15.98 12.49
C VAL A 224 -5.08 -17.40 12.99
N ILE A 225 -6.13 -18.03 13.49
CA ILE A 225 -6.09 -19.40 14.05
C ILE A 225 -6.75 -20.43 13.12
N ASN A 226 -7.63 -19.98 12.23
CA ASN A 226 -8.25 -20.85 11.21
C ASN A 226 -8.45 -20.07 9.91
N ILE A 227 -8.30 -20.78 8.80
CA ILE A 227 -8.52 -20.25 7.43
C ILE A 227 -9.40 -21.27 6.70
N SER A 228 -10.46 -20.79 6.05
CA SER A 228 -11.34 -21.60 5.22
C SER A 228 -11.83 -20.84 4.00
N GLY A 229 -12.29 -21.57 2.98
CA GLY A 229 -12.71 -21.04 1.69
C GLY A 229 -12.21 -21.92 0.56
N GLY A 230 -12.23 -21.41 -0.68
CA GLY A 230 -11.77 -22.14 -1.87
C GLY A 230 -10.25 -22.15 -2.04
N GLY A 231 -9.78 -22.26 -3.28
CA GLY A 231 -8.34 -22.41 -3.62
C GLY A 231 -7.45 -21.29 -3.12
N HIS A 232 -7.96 -20.06 -2.99
CA HIS A 232 -7.21 -18.95 -2.39
C HIS A 232 -6.90 -19.16 -0.91
N ALA A 233 -7.82 -19.79 -0.15
CA ALA A 233 -7.58 -20.16 1.24
C ALA A 233 -6.49 -21.22 1.36
N GLU A 234 -6.53 -22.26 0.52
CA GLU A 234 -5.50 -23.31 0.46
C GLU A 234 -4.12 -22.74 0.12
N SER A 235 -4.06 -21.83 -0.85
CA SER A 235 -2.83 -21.12 -1.22
C SER A 235 -2.28 -20.29 -0.05
N MET A 236 -3.15 -19.57 0.68
CA MET A 236 -2.77 -18.80 1.86
C MET A 236 -2.20 -19.71 2.97
N ILE A 237 -2.86 -20.84 3.27
CA ILE A 237 -2.41 -21.84 4.25
C ILE A 237 -1.02 -22.36 3.86
N SER A 238 -0.88 -22.82 2.61
CA SER A 238 0.39 -23.36 2.10
C SER A 238 1.53 -22.36 2.22
N LYS A 239 1.28 -21.10 1.89
CA LYS A 239 2.25 -20.00 2.01
C LYS A 239 2.64 -19.74 3.47
N MET A 240 1.66 -19.72 4.38
CA MET A 240 1.92 -19.52 5.81
C MET A 240 2.73 -20.69 6.40
N ASP A 241 2.45 -21.92 6.00
CA ASP A 241 3.18 -23.11 6.46
C ASP A 241 4.63 -23.12 5.97
N LEU A 242 4.86 -22.71 4.71
CA LEU A 242 6.21 -22.51 4.18
C LEU A 242 6.99 -21.50 5.03
N ILE A 243 6.36 -20.38 5.39
CA ILE A 243 6.99 -19.36 6.22
C ILE A 243 7.28 -19.86 7.63
N ARG A 244 6.35 -20.60 8.25
CA ARG A 244 6.59 -21.25 9.57
C ARG A 244 7.86 -22.11 9.56
N GLY A 245 8.16 -22.78 8.44
CA GLY A 245 9.37 -23.57 8.27
C GLY A 245 10.67 -22.76 8.13
N THR A 246 10.58 -21.45 7.86
CA THR A 246 11.75 -20.59 7.59
C THR A 246 12.06 -19.59 8.70
N VAL A 247 11.09 -19.24 9.53
CA VAL A 247 11.27 -18.28 10.61
C VAL A 247 11.85 -18.89 11.87
N LYS A 248 12.43 -18.04 12.73
CA LYS A 248 12.91 -18.48 14.05
C LYS A 248 11.76 -19.00 14.90
N ALA A 249 12.02 -19.97 15.79
CA ALA A 249 11.02 -20.56 16.68
C ALA A 249 10.18 -19.51 17.44
N SER A 250 10.81 -18.44 17.92
CA SER A 250 10.13 -17.32 18.61
C SER A 250 9.19 -16.49 17.73
N GLN A 251 9.18 -16.71 16.43
CA GLN A 251 8.34 -16.00 15.46
C GLN A 251 7.25 -16.89 14.83
N ILE A 252 7.24 -18.18 15.08
CA ILE A 252 6.30 -19.13 14.45
C ILE A 252 4.84 -18.73 14.74
N GLU A 253 4.50 -18.42 15.98
CA GLU A 253 3.15 -17.99 16.38
C GLU A 253 2.76 -16.64 15.76
N ARG A 254 3.76 -15.83 15.35
CA ARG A 254 3.53 -14.52 14.76
C ARG A 254 3.27 -14.54 13.25
N VAL A 255 3.37 -15.71 12.62
CA VAL A 255 3.06 -15.87 11.18
C VAL A 255 1.61 -15.48 10.88
N GLY A 256 0.68 -15.74 11.82
CA GLY A 256 -0.73 -15.36 11.72
C GLY A 256 -1.09 -13.97 12.26
N THR A 257 -0.12 -13.13 12.65
CA THR A 257 -0.41 -11.82 13.27
C THR A 257 -1.23 -10.93 12.33
N LEU A 258 -2.35 -10.37 12.84
CA LEU A 258 -3.05 -9.27 12.18
C LEU A 258 -2.17 -8.02 12.25
N ALA A 259 -1.40 -7.80 11.19
CA ALA A 259 -0.33 -6.83 11.14
C ALA A 259 -0.80 -5.41 10.84
N GLU A 260 -1.84 -5.27 10.01
CA GLU A 260 -2.35 -3.99 9.55
C GLU A 260 -3.85 -4.11 9.25
N PHE A 261 -4.59 -3.08 9.56
CA PHE A 261 -5.96 -2.85 9.10
C PHE A 261 -6.05 -1.47 8.47
N GLY A 262 -6.72 -1.35 7.33
CA GLY A 262 -6.90 -0.05 6.69
C GLY A 262 -8.15 0.01 5.82
N PHE A 263 -8.46 1.20 5.33
CA PHE A 263 -9.52 1.44 4.37
C PHE A 263 -9.10 2.41 3.28
N GLY A 264 -9.64 2.17 2.08
CA GLY A 264 -9.32 2.93 0.88
C GLY A 264 -10.08 4.25 0.78
N MET A 265 -9.41 5.25 0.23
CA MET A 265 -9.91 6.62 0.03
C MET A 265 -9.80 7.08 -1.41
N ASN A 266 -9.22 6.29 -2.31
CA ASN A 266 -9.00 6.66 -3.70
C ASN A 266 -10.25 6.35 -4.55
N ALA A 267 -10.97 7.41 -4.95
CA ALA A 267 -12.21 7.28 -5.72
C ALA A 267 -12.00 6.87 -7.20
N ARG A 268 -10.75 6.83 -7.66
CA ARG A 268 -10.40 6.41 -9.02
C ARG A 268 -9.85 5.00 -9.09
N SER A 269 -9.43 4.43 -7.95
CA SER A 269 -9.04 3.03 -7.86
C SER A 269 -10.23 2.11 -7.99
N HIS A 270 -10.01 0.97 -8.60
CA HIS A 270 -10.98 -0.11 -8.74
C HIS A 270 -10.30 -1.45 -8.46
N LEU A 271 -11.10 -2.45 -8.13
CA LEU A 271 -10.60 -3.80 -7.90
C LEU A 271 -10.11 -4.39 -9.22
N SER A 272 -8.83 -4.63 -9.34
CA SER A 272 -8.17 -5.03 -10.59
C SER A 272 -7.27 -6.27 -10.47
N GLY A 273 -7.09 -6.80 -9.25
CA GLY A 273 -6.09 -7.83 -8.97
C GLY A 273 -4.68 -7.24 -8.83
N SER A 274 -4.57 -5.92 -8.70
CA SER A 274 -3.32 -5.26 -8.37
C SER A 274 -3.26 -4.98 -6.88
N GLN A 275 -2.37 -5.64 -6.15
CA GLN A 275 -2.20 -5.43 -4.71
C GLN A 275 -2.03 -3.95 -4.34
N LEU A 276 -1.40 -3.17 -5.22
CA LEU A 276 -1.16 -1.75 -4.99
C LEU A 276 -2.45 -0.93 -5.11
N GLU A 277 -3.34 -1.27 -6.04
CA GLU A 277 -4.58 -0.55 -6.31
C GLU A 277 -5.74 -1.02 -5.45
N ASP A 278 -5.90 -2.34 -5.29
CA ASP A 278 -7.07 -2.94 -4.63
C ASP A 278 -7.25 -2.46 -3.18
N GLN A 279 -6.16 -2.30 -2.43
CA GLN A 279 -6.19 -1.87 -1.03
C GLN A 279 -6.55 -0.39 -0.82
N VAL A 280 -6.55 0.41 -1.88
CA VAL A 280 -6.84 1.85 -1.81
C VAL A 280 -8.19 2.23 -2.42
N VAL A 281 -8.94 1.27 -2.95
CA VAL A 281 -10.28 1.46 -3.50
C VAL A 281 -11.17 2.15 -2.47
N ARG A 282 -11.76 3.28 -2.84
CA ARG A 282 -12.61 4.04 -1.93
C ARG A 282 -13.80 3.20 -1.45
N GLY A 283 -13.96 3.11 -0.14
CA GLY A 283 -15.04 2.36 0.48
C GLY A 283 -14.81 0.86 0.57
N SER A 284 -13.61 0.37 0.26
CA SER A 284 -13.14 -0.96 0.67
C SER A 284 -12.35 -0.87 1.97
N SER A 285 -12.12 -2.01 2.61
CA SER A 285 -11.13 -2.15 3.67
C SER A 285 -10.20 -3.31 3.37
N TYR A 286 -9.06 -3.33 4.04
CA TYR A 286 -8.11 -4.42 3.87
C TYR A 286 -7.44 -4.79 5.19
N VAL A 287 -6.94 -6.00 5.24
CA VAL A 287 -6.08 -6.50 6.30
C VAL A 287 -4.74 -6.95 5.74
N ALA A 288 -3.68 -6.85 6.54
CA ALA A 288 -2.43 -7.51 6.28
C ALA A 288 -2.14 -8.52 7.40
N ILE A 289 -1.76 -9.72 7.02
CA ILE A 289 -1.39 -10.80 7.94
C ILE A 289 0.12 -11.04 7.81
N GLY A 290 0.84 -11.07 8.93
CA GLY A 290 2.27 -11.36 8.96
C GLY A 290 3.15 -10.31 9.63
N ASP A 291 4.13 -9.76 8.90
CA ASP A 291 5.14 -8.83 9.42
C ASP A 291 4.59 -7.41 9.66
N ASN A 292 4.83 -6.87 10.84
CA ASN A 292 4.51 -5.47 11.19
C ASN A 292 5.72 -4.69 11.74
N SER A 293 6.91 -5.27 11.63
CA SER A 293 8.13 -4.72 12.24
C SER A 293 8.57 -3.38 11.63
N SER A 294 8.31 -3.17 10.34
CA SER A 294 8.62 -1.90 9.66
C SER A 294 7.78 -0.72 10.17
N LEU A 295 6.66 -1.01 10.82
CA LEU A 295 5.73 -0.04 11.40
C LEU A 295 5.80 -0.02 12.95
N GLY A 296 6.83 -0.64 13.53
CA GLY A 296 7.06 -0.66 14.97
C GLY A 296 6.34 -1.77 15.73
N GLY A 297 5.83 -2.80 15.04
CA GLY A 297 5.30 -4.02 15.63
C GLY A 297 6.40 -5.03 15.99
N THR A 298 6.01 -6.16 16.57
CA THR A 298 6.93 -7.19 17.06
C THR A 298 6.99 -8.43 16.15
N SER A 299 6.09 -8.58 15.19
CA SER A 299 6.12 -9.64 14.20
C SER A 299 7.20 -9.37 13.14
N ARG A 300 8.18 -10.28 13.05
CA ARG A 300 9.34 -10.21 12.14
C ARG A 300 9.45 -11.48 11.32
N VAL A 301 8.42 -11.74 10.54
CA VAL A 301 8.29 -12.97 9.74
C VAL A 301 8.68 -12.78 8.28
N GLY A 302 9.01 -11.54 7.87
CA GLY A 302 9.55 -11.23 6.54
C GLY A 302 8.55 -11.34 5.39
N TYR A 303 7.25 -11.45 5.68
CA TYR A 303 6.20 -11.51 4.68
C TYR A 303 4.92 -10.81 5.14
N GLN A 304 4.08 -10.44 4.19
CA GLN A 304 2.70 -10.02 4.43
C GLN A 304 1.80 -10.60 3.34
N ILE A 305 0.63 -11.07 3.73
CA ILE A 305 -0.49 -11.39 2.83
C ILE A 305 -1.56 -10.32 3.06
N ARG A 306 -2.06 -9.71 1.98
CA ARG A 306 -3.10 -8.68 2.07
C ARG A 306 -4.41 -9.18 1.47
N GLY A 307 -5.50 -9.00 2.23
CA GLY A 307 -6.85 -9.34 1.79
C GLY A 307 -7.75 -8.12 1.82
N VAL A 308 -8.55 -7.93 0.78
CA VAL A 308 -9.48 -6.81 0.60
C VAL A 308 -10.90 -7.27 0.86
N MET A 309 -11.62 -6.49 1.68
CA MET A 309 -13.03 -6.68 2.04
C MET A 309 -13.88 -5.59 1.40
N LEU A 310 -15.02 -5.97 0.83
CA LEU A 310 -15.92 -5.05 0.16
C LEU A 310 -17.05 -4.57 1.07
N LYS A 311 -17.54 -3.36 0.81
CA LYS A 311 -18.67 -2.73 1.53
C LYS A 311 -18.58 -2.82 3.05
N PRO A 312 -17.43 -2.53 3.67
CA PRO A 312 -17.30 -2.56 5.11
C PRO A 312 -18.15 -1.49 5.78
N THR A 313 -18.58 -1.78 7.01
CA THR A 313 -18.97 -0.78 8.01
C THR A 313 -17.89 -0.74 9.06
N ILE A 314 -17.27 0.43 9.25
CA ILE A 314 -16.15 0.65 10.18
C ILE A 314 -16.58 1.67 11.21
N GLU A 315 -16.67 1.21 12.45
CA GLU A 315 -17.01 2.01 13.62
C GLU A 315 -15.76 2.22 14.48
N LEU A 316 -15.54 3.45 14.89
CA LEU A 316 -14.45 3.81 15.80
C LEU A 316 -15.07 4.52 17.02
N GLU A 317 -15.42 3.74 18.05
CA GLU A 317 -16.15 4.22 19.23
C GLU A 317 -17.48 4.92 18.86
N ASP A 318 -17.55 6.26 19.01
CA ASP A 318 -18.71 7.10 18.71
C ASP A 318 -18.73 7.65 17.27
N VAL A 319 -17.86 7.15 16.40
CA VAL A 319 -17.72 7.62 15.01
C VAL A 319 -17.99 6.50 14.02
N ASP A 320 -18.89 6.73 13.07
CA ASP A 320 -19.04 5.90 11.88
C ASP A 320 -18.11 6.43 10.79
N LEU A 321 -16.99 5.74 10.58
CA LEU A 321 -16.01 6.12 9.56
C LEU A 321 -16.47 5.75 8.16
N VAL A 322 -16.95 4.51 8.01
CA VAL A 322 -17.45 3.95 6.77
C VAL A 322 -18.74 3.21 7.09
N VAL A 323 -19.76 3.37 6.28
CA VAL A 323 -21.04 2.66 6.39
C VAL A 323 -21.35 2.01 5.05
N GLU A 324 -21.38 0.68 5.01
CA GLU A 324 -21.63 -0.11 3.80
C GLU A 324 -20.81 0.37 2.59
N GLY A 325 -19.51 0.60 2.80
CA GLY A 325 -18.58 1.08 1.78
C GLY A 325 -18.65 2.58 1.50
N LYS A 326 -19.48 3.34 2.19
CA LYS A 326 -19.52 4.81 2.03
C LYS A 326 -18.73 5.48 3.15
N VAL A 327 -17.72 6.25 2.80
CA VAL A 327 -16.95 7.05 3.77
C VAL A 327 -17.85 8.17 4.28
N THR A 328 -18.19 8.14 5.57
CA THR A 328 -19.11 9.09 6.21
C THR A 328 -18.40 10.00 7.20
N ALA A 329 -17.49 9.46 7.98
CA ALA A 329 -16.75 10.16 9.02
C ALA A 329 -17.65 11.01 9.96
N ARG A 330 -18.77 10.41 10.39
CA ARG A 330 -19.82 11.09 11.16
C ARG A 330 -19.78 10.65 12.61
N LYS A 331 -19.83 11.60 13.55
CA LYS A 331 -20.13 11.30 14.95
C LYS A 331 -21.58 10.81 15.08
N ARG A 332 -21.75 9.74 15.85
CA ARG A 332 -23.09 9.24 16.25
C ARG A 332 -23.75 10.11 17.29
#